data_a18a02b81753c6122647f013c5b8ed56
#
_entry.id   a18a02b81753c6122647f013c5b8ed56
#
_cell.length_a   1.000
_cell.length_b   1.000
_cell.length_c   1.000
_cell.angle_alpha   90.00
_cell.angle_beta   90.00
_cell.angle_gamma   90.00
#
_symmetry.space_group_name_H-M   'P 1'
#
loop_
_entity.id
_entity.type
_entity.pdbx_description
1 polymer ?
#
loop_
_entity_poly.entity_id
_entity_poly.type
_entity_poly.pdbx_seq_one_letter_code
_entity_poly.pdbx_strand_id
1 'polypeptide(L)'
;MIGRCFRAARSFGWRSVLFLLPVYATSVNSQENVHFYGALTADACVIPPGKELISLEFGTVSSKFLYKNQRTQGHRFELNLADCDLSIGKMVKITFLATESLGLPGLLALSDDSEAKGIAIGLETLGKKLVPVNNTSEQYELQVGTNVISLYAFIQGEPDAIVNKRIREGGFKSTAMIELNYE
;
A
#
# COMPACT_ATOMS: atom_id res chain seq x y z
N MET A 1 -67.05 40.26 20.92
CA MET A 1 -67.82 41.29 20.23
C MET A 1 -67.85 40.92 18.76
N ILE A 2 -68.86 40.23 18.33
CA ILE A 2 -70.06 40.69 17.66
C ILE A 2 -69.73 41.29 16.29
N GLY A 3 -70.24 40.65 15.25
CA GLY A 3 -70.42 41.20 13.94
C GLY A 3 -70.71 40.18 12.83
N ARG A 4 -71.98 39.70 12.80
CA ARG A 4 -72.62 38.93 11.72
C ARG A 4 -72.99 39.85 10.55
N CYS A 5 -72.94 39.32 9.29
CA CYS A 5 -74.01 39.54 8.24
C CYS A 5 -73.57 38.80 6.97
N PHE A 6 -74.24 37.78 6.56
CA PHE A 6 -75.43 37.48 5.79
C PHE A 6 -75.36 37.79 4.30
N ARG A 7 -75.64 36.75 3.49
CA ARG A 7 -76.33 36.67 2.15
C ARG A 7 -75.53 37.10 0.92
N ALA A 8 -75.59 36.39 -0.20
CA ALA A 8 -76.62 35.57 -0.80
C ALA A 8 -76.08 34.70 -1.94
N ALA A 9 -76.78 33.63 -2.20
CA ALA A 9 -76.57 32.68 -3.29
C ALA A 9 -76.70 33.31 -4.70
N ARG A 10 -75.89 32.82 -5.66
CA ARG A 10 -76.32 32.76 -7.05
C ARG A 10 -75.59 31.57 -7.71
N SER A 11 -76.37 30.57 -8.05
CA SER A 11 -76.07 29.45 -8.92
C SER A 11 -75.60 29.90 -10.30
N PHE A 12 -74.41 29.49 -10.67
CA PHE A 12 -74.00 29.50 -12.07
C PHE A 12 -73.33 28.18 -12.41
N GLY A 13 -74.05 27.38 -13.14
CA GLY A 13 -73.56 26.10 -13.62
C GLY A 13 -72.38 26.27 -14.58
N TRP A 14 -71.24 25.68 -14.20
CA TRP A 14 -70.12 25.58 -15.08
C TRP A 14 -69.85 24.11 -15.34
N ARG A 15 -70.01 23.80 -16.62
CA ARG A 15 -69.71 22.49 -17.18
C ARG A 15 -68.23 22.23 -16.92
N SER A 16 -67.95 21.19 -16.10
CA SER A 16 -66.61 20.65 -15.93
C SER A 16 -66.09 20.05 -17.24
N VAL A 17 -65.29 20.79 -17.96
CA VAL A 17 -64.48 20.24 -19.03
C VAL A 17 -63.28 19.55 -18.38
N LEU A 18 -63.36 18.22 -18.31
CA LEU A 18 -62.25 17.36 -17.86
C LEU A 18 -61.15 17.41 -18.93
N PHE A 19 -60.13 18.21 -18.70
CA PHE A 19 -58.92 18.21 -19.51
C PHE A 19 -58.08 16.99 -19.10
N LEU A 20 -58.20 15.91 -19.87
CA LEU A 20 -57.26 14.76 -19.81
C LEU A 20 -55.93 15.22 -20.38
N LEU A 21 -55.00 15.62 -19.51
CA LEU A 21 -53.60 15.81 -19.90
C LEU A 21 -52.95 14.43 -20.10
N PRO A 22 -52.39 14.14 -21.27
CA PRO A 22 -51.62 12.91 -21.46
C PRO A 22 -50.33 13.02 -20.64
N VAL A 23 -50.15 12.12 -19.66
CA VAL A 23 -48.89 11.92 -18.95
C VAL A 23 -47.94 11.18 -19.91
N TYR A 24 -47.05 11.94 -20.52
CA TYR A 24 -45.93 11.35 -21.28
C TYR A 24 -44.95 10.77 -20.27
N ALA A 25 -44.95 9.45 -20.10
CA ALA A 25 -43.90 8.73 -19.38
C ALA A 25 -42.61 8.81 -20.21
N THR A 26 -41.71 9.70 -19.80
CA THR A 26 -40.36 9.71 -20.34
C THR A 26 -39.62 8.51 -19.77
N SER A 27 -39.34 7.51 -20.59
CA SER A 27 -38.45 6.41 -20.24
C SER A 27 -37.05 6.97 -20.01
N VAL A 28 -36.61 7.01 -18.75
CA VAL A 28 -35.22 7.31 -18.41
C VAL A 28 -34.41 6.06 -18.80
N ASN A 29 -33.73 6.11 -19.94
CA ASN A 29 -32.71 5.13 -20.28
C ASN A 29 -31.52 5.34 -19.33
N SER A 30 -31.40 4.52 -18.32
CA SER A 30 -30.16 4.42 -17.55
C SER A 30 -29.13 3.72 -18.45
N GLN A 31 -28.22 4.49 -19.03
CA GLN A 31 -27.05 3.93 -19.68
C GLN A 31 -26.10 3.40 -18.60
N GLU A 32 -25.69 2.18 -18.76
CA GLU A 32 -24.68 1.55 -17.96
C GLU A 32 -23.33 2.23 -18.26
N ASN A 33 -22.85 3.06 -17.33
CA ASN A 33 -21.67 3.93 -17.55
C ASN A 33 -20.38 3.34 -16.99
N VAL A 34 -20.45 2.19 -16.31
CA VAL A 34 -19.30 1.59 -15.64
C VAL A 34 -19.20 0.11 -16.05
N HIS A 35 -18.08 -0.22 -16.65
CA HIS A 35 -17.74 -1.58 -17.00
C HIS A 35 -16.51 -2.02 -16.18
N PHE A 36 -16.65 -3.15 -15.48
CA PHE A 36 -15.56 -3.75 -14.73
C PHE A 36 -15.01 -4.93 -15.52
N TYR A 37 -13.72 -4.92 -15.77
CA TYR A 37 -13.01 -6.02 -16.41
C TYR A 37 -11.90 -6.51 -15.48
N GLY A 38 -11.66 -7.80 -15.48
CA GLY A 38 -10.59 -8.40 -14.70
C GLY A 38 -10.34 -9.83 -15.17
N ALA A 39 -9.13 -10.30 -14.93
CA ALA A 39 -8.78 -11.70 -15.06
C ALA A 39 -8.51 -12.27 -13.67
N LEU A 40 -9.05 -13.43 -13.37
CA LEU A 40 -8.68 -14.18 -12.17
C LEU A 40 -7.51 -15.08 -12.55
N THR A 41 -6.36 -14.83 -11.95
CA THR A 41 -5.14 -15.65 -12.12
C THR A 41 -4.86 -16.44 -10.86
N ALA A 42 -4.18 -17.55 -11.00
CA ALA A 42 -3.65 -18.31 -9.87
C ALA A 42 -2.21 -17.88 -9.63
N ASP A 43 -1.85 -17.68 -8.36
CA ASP A 43 -0.48 -17.45 -7.95
C ASP A 43 0.28 -18.78 -7.86
N ALA A 44 1.57 -18.76 -8.22
CA ALA A 44 2.39 -19.99 -8.18
C ALA A 44 2.65 -20.48 -6.75
N CYS A 45 2.66 -19.58 -5.77
CA CYS A 45 2.85 -19.91 -4.37
C CYS A 45 1.85 -19.15 -3.49
N VAL A 46 1.62 -19.62 -2.26
CA VAL A 46 0.84 -18.92 -1.23
C VAL A 46 1.76 -18.44 -0.11
N ILE A 47 1.42 -17.30 0.50
CA ILE A 47 2.03 -16.89 1.77
C ILE A 47 1.27 -17.63 2.89
N PRO A 48 1.95 -18.41 3.74
CA PRO A 48 1.28 -19.15 4.81
C PRO A 48 0.54 -18.21 5.78
N PRO A 49 -0.64 -18.59 6.28
CA PRO A 49 -1.37 -17.81 7.26
C PRO A 49 -0.53 -17.40 8.46
N GLY A 50 -0.55 -16.12 8.83
CA GLY A 50 0.26 -15.54 9.90
C GLY A 50 1.70 -15.21 9.51
N LYS A 51 2.09 -15.35 8.24
CA LYS A 51 3.40 -14.95 7.69
C LYS A 51 3.30 -13.75 6.72
N GLU A 52 2.12 -13.18 6.59
CA GLU A 52 1.84 -12.01 5.75
C GLU A 52 2.52 -10.73 6.27
N LEU A 53 2.76 -10.66 7.59
CA LEU A 53 3.43 -9.56 8.24
C LEU A 53 4.79 -9.98 8.76
N ILE A 54 5.84 -9.40 8.20
CA ILE A 54 7.22 -9.58 8.68
C ILE A 54 7.58 -8.37 9.54
N SER A 55 7.76 -8.59 10.84
CA SER A 55 8.23 -7.56 11.77
C SER A 55 9.72 -7.78 12.06
N LEU A 56 10.51 -6.72 11.90
CA LEU A 56 11.94 -6.74 12.15
C LEU A 56 12.31 -5.66 13.16
N GLU A 57 12.87 -6.07 14.29
CA GLU A 57 13.31 -5.17 15.34
C GLU A 57 14.82 -4.97 15.27
N PHE A 58 15.27 -3.72 15.13
CA PHE A 58 16.69 -3.36 15.10
C PHE A 58 17.28 -3.16 16.51
N GLY A 59 16.43 -3.12 17.54
CA GLY A 59 16.86 -2.81 18.90
C GLY A 59 17.43 -1.39 19.01
N THR A 60 18.43 -1.22 19.87
CA THR A 60 19.06 0.08 20.10
C THR A 60 20.28 0.26 19.19
N VAL A 61 20.24 1.28 18.35
CA VAL A 61 21.33 1.66 17.44
C VAL A 61 21.95 2.97 17.93
N SER A 62 23.27 2.97 18.14
CA SER A 62 23.99 4.15 18.57
C SER A 62 24.34 5.07 17.40
N SER A 63 24.01 6.35 17.51
CA SER A 63 24.42 7.37 16.53
C SER A 63 25.96 7.45 16.39
N LYS A 64 26.70 7.26 17.48
CA LYS A 64 28.17 7.19 17.45
C LYS A 64 28.69 6.03 16.60
N PHE A 65 27.99 4.90 16.62
CA PHE A 65 28.32 3.76 15.76
C PHE A 65 28.13 4.10 14.29
N LEU A 66 27.04 4.75 13.94
CA LEU A 66 26.76 5.20 12.57
C LEU A 66 27.74 6.25 12.09
N TYR A 67 28.15 7.20 12.93
CA TYR A 67 29.20 8.16 12.57
C TYR A 67 30.54 7.50 12.24
N LYS A 68 30.85 6.37 12.88
CA LYS A 68 32.12 5.64 12.65
C LYS A 68 32.03 4.67 11.48
N ASN A 69 30.91 3.93 11.37
CA ASN A 69 30.79 2.79 10.45
C ASN A 69 29.81 3.04 9.29
N GLN A 70 29.10 4.17 9.31
CA GLN A 70 28.12 4.61 8.32
C GLN A 70 26.84 3.75 8.30
N ARG A 71 26.93 2.43 8.50
CA ARG A 71 25.80 1.50 8.52
C ARG A 71 25.97 0.41 9.58
N THR A 72 24.85 -0.20 9.96
CA THR A 72 24.85 -1.38 10.82
C THR A 72 25.15 -2.66 10.02
N GLN A 73 25.35 -3.76 10.75
CA GLN A 73 25.25 -5.08 10.16
C GLN A 73 23.79 -5.36 9.78
N GLY A 74 23.60 -6.24 8.80
CA GLY A 74 22.28 -6.67 8.38
C GLY A 74 21.63 -7.60 9.39
N HIS A 75 20.35 -7.35 9.68
CA HIS A 75 19.46 -8.25 10.42
C HIS A 75 18.72 -9.11 9.42
N ARG A 76 18.83 -10.44 9.56
CA ARG A 76 18.19 -11.40 8.65
C ARG A 76 16.70 -11.43 8.87
N PHE A 77 15.95 -11.48 7.78
CA PHE A 77 14.53 -11.80 7.76
C PHE A 77 14.22 -12.75 6.60
N GLU A 78 13.07 -13.39 6.65
CA GLU A 78 12.70 -14.45 5.72
C GLU A 78 11.30 -14.22 5.17
N LEU A 79 11.17 -14.36 3.87
CA LEU A 79 9.91 -14.48 3.18
C LEU A 79 9.63 -15.96 2.94
N ASN A 80 8.54 -16.45 3.52
CA ASN A 80 8.11 -17.83 3.39
C ASN A 80 7.04 -17.95 2.31
N LEU A 81 7.27 -18.81 1.35
CA LEU A 81 6.32 -19.17 0.29
C LEU A 81 6.01 -20.66 0.43
N ALA A 82 4.74 -21.03 0.37
CA ALA A 82 4.26 -22.40 0.51
C ALA A 82 3.45 -22.82 -0.70
N ASP A 83 3.24 -24.14 -0.82
CA ASP A 83 2.40 -24.76 -1.84
C ASP A 83 2.72 -24.30 -3.27
N CYS A 84 4.03 -24.10 -3.53
CA CYS A 84 4.49 -23.64 -4.83
C CYS A 84 4.27 -24.69 -5.92
N ASP A 85 3.57 -24.28 -6.98
CA ASP A 85 3.29 -25.07 -8.18
C ASP A 85 4.08 -24.53 -9.37
N LEU A 86 5.10 -25.27 -9.79
CA LEU A 86 5.99 -24.88 -10.88
C LEU A 86 5.34 -24.97 -12.27
N SER A 87 4.11 -25.47 -12.37
CA SER A 87 3.33 -25.42 -13.63
C SER A 87 2.79 -24.01 -13.90
N ILE A 88 2.66 -23.18 -12.85
CA ILE A 88 2.17 -21.80 -12.93
C ILE A 88 3.34 -20.82 -13.06
N GLY A 89 4.42 -21.02 -12.29
CA GLY A 89 5.60 -20.16 -12.34
C GLY A 89 6.81 -20.85 -11.70
N LYS A 90 7.98 -20.71 -12.33
CA LYS A 90 9.24 -21.33 -11.87
C LYS A 90 10.18 -20.35 -11.20
N MET A 91 9.95 -19.08 -11.41
CA MET A 91 10.79 -18.00 -10.89
C MET A 91 9.89 -16.98 -10.19
N VAL A 92 10.41 -16.33 -9.17
CA VAL A 92 9.74 -15.19 -8.52
C VAL A 92 10.68 -13.98 -8.46
N LYS A 93 10.13 -12.83 -8.77
CA LYS A 93 10.75 -11.52 -8.56
C LYS A 93 10.06 -10.83 -7.39
N ILE A 94 10.84 -10.14 -6.59
CA ILE A 94 10.34 -9.44 -5.40
C ILE A 94 10.53 -7.95 -5.61
N THR A 95 9.49 -7.17 -5.35
CA THR A 95 9.57 -5.71 -5.30
C THR A 95 9.15 -5.23 -3.92
N PHE A 96 9.98 -4.41 -3.29
CA PHE A 96 9.63 -3.74 -2.03
C PHE A 96 9.11 -2.34 -2.35
N LEU A 97 7.79 -2.17 -2.29
CA LEU A 97 7.12 -0.88 -2.51
C LEU A 97 7.14 -0.07 -1.21
N ALA A 98 7.80 1.07 -1.22
CA ALA A 98 7.97 1.90 -0.04
C ALA A 98 8.25 3.37 -0.39
N THR A 99 8.16 4.25 0.59
CA THR A 99 8.70 5.59 0.46
C THR A 99 10.22 5.52 0.44
N GLU A 100 10.83 6.04 -0.62
CA GLU A 100 12.28 6.07 -0.79
C GLU A 100 12.90 7.24 -0.04
N SER A 101 14.06 7.02 0.57
CA SER A 101 14.83 8.08 1.25
C SER A 101 15.43 9.04 0.24
N LEU A 102 15.20 10.33 0.42
CA LEU A 102 15.80 11.38 -0.42
C LEU A 102 17.32 11.50 -0.20
N GLY A 103 17.79 11.23 1.00
CA GLY A 103 19.20 11.28 1.37
C GLY A 103 19.99 10.03 1.00
N LEU A 104 19.30 8.91 0.76
CA LEU A 104 19.87 7.61 0.41
C LEU A 104 18.98 6.91 -0.62
N PRO A 105 19.05 7.28 -1.89
CA PRO A 105 18.28 6.65 -2.94
C PRO A 105 18.41 5.12 -2.95
N GLY A 106 17.31 4.43 -3.18
CA GLY A 106 17.19 2.97 -3.11
C GLY A 106 16.92 2.41 -1.71
N LEU A 107 16.99 3.22 -0.64
CA LEU A 107 16.70 2.81 0.72
C LEU A 107 15.33 3.31 1.17
N LEU A 108 14.71 2.61 2.14
CA LEU A 108 13.43 3.01 2.73
C LEU A 108 13.61 4.26 3.61
N ALA A 109 12.77 5.25 3.39
CA ALA A 109 12.61 6.36 4.32
C ALA A 109 11.98 5.89 5.63
N LEU A 110 12.25 6.60 6.71
CA LEU A 110 11.49 6.44 7.95
C LEU A 110 10.08 7.03 7.78
N SER A 111 9.12 6.48 8.50
CA SER A 111 7.78 7.05 8.58
C SER A 111 7.82 8.45 9.19
N ASP A 112 6.90 9.33 8.77
CA ASP A 112 6.89 10.75 9.16
C ASP A 112 6.82 10.98 10.67
N ASP A 113 6.15 10.09 11.38
CA ASP A 113 6.00 10.10 12.84
C ASP A 113 7.20 9.51 13.60
N SER A 114 8.28 9.10 12.92
CA SER A 114 9.53 8.72 13.57
C SER A 114 10.21 9.95 14.19
N GLU A 115 10.71 9.78 15.41
CA GLU A 115 11.48 10.81 16.09
C GLU A 115 12.90 10.92 15.54
N ALA A 116 13.52 9.77 15.24
CA ALA A 116 14.84 9.71 14.62
C ALA A 116 14.82 10.30 13.20
N LYS A 117 15.91 10.97 12.83
CA LYS A 117 16.11 11.54 11.49
C LYS A 117 17.57 11.39 11.04
N GLY A 118 17.80 11.47 9.74
CA GLY A 118 19.15 11.37 9.16
C GLY A 118 19.64 9.94 9.02
N ILE A 119 18.72 8.98 8.96
CA ILE A 119 18.97 7.56 8.71
C ILE A 119 17.92 7.00 7.75
N ALA A 120 18.25 5.91 7.07
CA ALA A 120 17.33 5.13 6.24
C ALA A 120 17.58 3.63 6.43
N ILE A 121 16.64 2.80 5.99
CA ILE A 121 16.72 1.34 6.09
C ILE A 121 17.00 0.77 4.70
N GLY A 122 18.12 0.06 4.58
CA GLY A 122 18.49 -0.65 3.35
C GLY A 122 18.16 -2.13 3.42
N LEU A 123 17.87 -2.69 2.26
CA LEU A 123 17.66 -4.13 2.07
C LEU A 123 18.79 -4.71 1.23
N GLU A 124 19.26 -5.91 1.56
CA GLU A 124 20.30 -6.58 0.80
C GLU A 124 20.08 -8.09 0.75
N THR A 125 20.59 -8.73 -0.30
CA THR A 125 20.60 -10.18 -0.44
C THR A 125 21.60 -10.82 0.55
N LEU A 126 21.58 -12.16 0.64
CA LEU A 126 22.62 -12.90 1.39
C LEU A 126 24.05 -12.60 0.88
N GLY A 127 24.19 -12.28 -0.41
CA GLY A 127 25.45 -11.87 -1.02
C GLY A 127 25.81 -10.40 -0.79
N LYS A 128 25.07 -9.67 0.06
CA LYS A 128 25.25 -8.24 0.36
C LYS A 128 25.05 -7.32 -0.85
N LYS A 129 24.30 -7.77 -1.84
CA LYS A 129 23.88 -6.91 -2.95
C LYS A 129 22.67 -6.14 -2.53
N LEU A 130 22.68 -4.81 -2.72
CA LEU A 130 21.55 -3.95 -2.40
C LEU A 130 20.30 -4.37 -3.20
N VAL A 131 19.16 -4.40 -2.52
CA VAL A 131 17.83 -4.56 -3.10
C VAL A 131 17.12 -3.22 -2.97
N PRO A 132 17.19 -2.36 -4.00
CA PRO A 132 16.59 -1.03 -3.92
C PRO A 132 15.07 -1.12 -3.82
N VAL A 133 14.46 -0.23 -3.03
CA VAL A 133 12.99 -0.12 -2.99
C VAL A 133 12.45 0.36 -4.34
N ASN A 134 11.20 0.02 -4.62
CA ASN A 134 10.49 0.36 -5.86
C ASN A 134 11.14 -0.18 -7.14
N ASN A 135 12.12 -1.05 -7.01
CA ASN A 135 12.77 -1.75 -8.11
C ASN A 135 12.61 -3.26 -7.94
N THR A 136 12.41 -3.93 -9.06
CA THR A 136 12.29 -5.39 -9.06
C THR A 136 13.66 -6.02 -8.70
N SER A 137 13.65 -6.99 -7.81
CA SER A 137 14.83 -7.76 -7.42
C SER A 137 15.34 -8.67 -8.55
N GLU A 138 16.44 -9.36 -8.27
CA GLU A 138 16.84 -10.54 -9.05
C GLU A 138 15.77 -11.64 -8.98
N GLN A 139 15.81 -12.53 -9.96
CA GLN A 139 14.94 -13.71 -9.98
C GLN A 139 15.41 -14.74 -8.97
N TYR A 140 14.46 -15.32 -8.25
CA TYR A 140 14.69 -16.46 -7.36
C TYR A 140 14.02 -17.69 -7.98
N GLU A 141 14.79 -18.78 -8.11
CA GLU A 141 14.28 -20.06 -8.60
C GLU A 141 13.41 -20.70 -7.51
N LEU A 142 12.23 -21.15 -7.90
CA LEU A 142 11.30 -21.84 -7.00
C LEU A 142 11.48 -23.34 -7.08
N GLN A 143 11.20 -24.00 -5.96
CA GLN A 143 11.07 -25.45 -5.85
C GLN A 143 9.62 -25.81 -5.53
N VAL A 144 9.20 -27.03 -5.87
CA VAL A 144 7.88 -27.53 -5.50
C VAL A 144 7.71 -27.52 -3.97
N GLY A 145 6.58 -27.00 -3.50
CA GLY A 145 6.24 -26.95 -2.09
C GLY A 145 6.74 -25.69 -1.39
N THR A 146 7.60 -25.80 -0.38
CA THR A 146 8.00 -24.66 0.45
C THR A 146 9.30 -24.04 -0.01
N ASN A 147 9.31 -22.72 -0.15
CA ASN A 147 10.49 -21.92 -0.45
C ASN A 147 10.69 -20.83 0.62
N VAL A 148 11.95 -20.58 0.99
CA VAL A 148 12.32 -19.54 1.95
C VAL A 148 13.34 -18.62 1.32
N ILE A 149 12.94 -17.37 1.09
CA ILE A 149 13.83 -16.34 0.56
C ILE A 149 14.33 -15.51 1.73
N SER A 150 15.65 -15.53 1.94
CA SER A 150 16.31 -14.82 3.03
C SER A 150 16.95 -13.55 2.53
N LEU A 151 16.72 -12.48 3.27
CA LEU A 151 17.25 -11.13 3.01
C LEU A 151 17.80 -10.56 4.31
N TYR A 152 18.57 -9.48 4.18
CA TYR A 152 19.00 -8.68 5.31
C TYR A 152 18.44 -7.26 5.20
N ALA A 153 18.12 -6.67 6.35
CA ALA A 153 17.84 -5.26 6.47
C ALA A 153 18.88 -4.60 7.39
N PHE A 154 19.32 -3.40 7.07
CA PHE A 154 20.31 -2.65 7.81
C PHE A 154 19.93 -1.19 7.92
N ILE A 155 20.50 -0.49 8.90
CA ILE A 155 20.32 0.95 9.07
C ILE A 155 21.57 1.64 8.53
N GLN A 156 21.37 2.69 7.74
CA GLN A 156 22.43 3.53 7.20
C GLN A 156 22.18 4.99 7.52
N GLY A 157 23.23 5.70 7.94
CA GLY A 157 23.17 7.14 8.13
C GLY A 157 23.23 7.87 6.81
N GLU A 158 22.40 8.90 6.66
CA GLU A 158 22.47 9.78 5.49
C GLU A 158 23.83 10.50 5.42
N PRO A 159 24.45 10.59 4.25
CA PRO A 159 25.80 11.16 4.12
C PRO A 159 25.94 12.55 4.75
N ASP A 160 24.97 13.43 4.48
CA ASP A 160 24.95 14.77 5.05
C ASP A 160 24.78 14.76 6.58
N ALA A 161 23.94 13.88 7.11
CA ALA A 161 23.74 13.74 8.56
C ALA A 161 24.98 13.16 9.25
N ILE A 162 25.72 12.27 8.58
CA ILE A 162 26.99 11.72 9.06
C ILE A 162 28.05 12.82 9.14
N VAL A 163 28.29 13.53 8.01
CA VAL A 163 29.34 14.56 7.91
C VAL A 163 29.11 15.68 8.91
N ASN A 164 27.88 16.14 9.03
CA ASN A 164 27.52 17.28 9.88
C ASN A 164 27.12 16.88 11.30
N LYS A 165 27.19 15.59 11.67
CA LYS A 165 26.78 15.04 12.96
C LYS A 165 25.36 15.44 13.34
N ARG A 166 24.43 15.36 12.38
CA ARG A 166 23.02 15.78 12.50
C ARG A 166 22.03 14.62 12.60
N ILE A 167 22.51 13.39 12.87
CA ILE A 167 21.59 12.30 13.17
C ILE A 167 20.82 12.66 14.42
N ARG A 168 19.50 12.73 14.32
CA ARG A 168 18.60 12.92 15.44
C ARG A 168 18.24 11.56 16.03
N GLU A 169 18.40 11.42 17.32
CA GLU A 169 18.06 10.22 18.06
C GLU A 169 16.56 10.18 18.38
N GLY A 170 16.03 8.98 18.61
CA GLY A 170 14.63 8.72 18.95
C GLY A 170 14.13 7.41 18.38
N GLY A 171 12.86 7.12 18.64
CA GLY A 171 12.17 5.98 18.04
C GLY A 171 12.02 6.15 16.54
N PHE A 172 12.10 5.05 15.79
CA PHE A 172 11.90 5.06 14.36
C PHE A 172 11.14 3.81 13.90
N LYS A 173 10.41 3.96 12.81
CA LYS A 173 9.75 2.88 12.09
C LYS A 173 9.72 3.17 10.60
N SER A 174 9.56 2.12 9.81
CA SER A 174 9.34 2.18 8.38
C SER A 174 8.50 1.00 7.96
N THR A 175 7.81 1.10 6.86
CA THR A 175 6.97 0.04 6.31
C THR A 175 7.21 -0.08 4.82
N ALA A 176 7.28 -1.31 4.32
CA ALA A 176 7.28 -1.63 2.91
C ALA A 176 6.21 -2.67 2.61
N MET A 177 5.62 -2.61 1.44
CA MET A 177 4.77 -3.66 0.90
C MET A 177 5.64 -4.57 0.01
N ILE A 178 5.42 -5.87 0.10
CA ILE A 178 6.11 -6.85 -0.75
C ILE A 178 5.19 -7.24 -1.89
N GLU A 179 5.65 -7.05 -3.10
CA GLU A 179 4.99 -7.52 -4.32
C GLU A 179 5.78 -8.69 -4.90
N LEU A 180 5.08 -9.77 -5.23
CA LEU A 180 5.64 -10.99 -5.80
C LEU A 180 5.15 -11.14 -7.24
N ASN A 181 6.08 -11.24 -8.18
CA ASN A 181 5.79 -11.46 -9.59
C ASN A 181 6.36 -12.82 -10.01
N TYR A 182 5.49 -13.74 -10.37
CA TYR A 182 5.84 -15.10 -10.82
C TYR A 182 6.02 -15.16 -12.34
N GLU A 183 7.04 -15.92 -12.78
CA GLU A 183 7.36 -16.15 -14.22
C GLU A 183 7.63 -17.63 -14.52
#